data_ea06ba570c306067b2097a8b85c94eea
#
_entry.id   ea06ba570c306067b2097a8b85c94eea
#
_cell.length_a   1.000
_cell.length_b   1.000
_cell.length_c   1.000
_cell.angle_alpha   90.00
_cell.angle_beta   90.00
_cell.angle_gamma   90.00
#
_symmetry.space_group_name_H-M   'P 1'
#
loop_
_entity.id
_entity.type
_entity.pdbx_description
1 polymer ?
#
loop_
_entity_poly.entity_id
_entity_poly.type
_entity_poly.pdbx_seq_one_letter_code
_entity_poly.pdbx_strand_id
1 'polypeptide(L)'
;MCTAIRNMYRSIDHVDRERFMDTFAQVVENQSTAECEVKRFLESGREIWIKLRLKYINRVGDRHIIFGCIDDITAQREMDNELAKYRLALMEEEVNEKTMLVVDDMEINRASLESIFETDYRILQAGDGEEALRILEEQNYKVDMILLDLMMPGMNGQTFMQERKNDPRILNIPVVIITADDTTEQQVLTMELGASDYIVKPFIPEIVTRRVQNVWDSTRRKKEVLQEHQK
;
A
#
# COMPACT_ATOMS: atom_id res chain seq x y z
N MET A 1 -29.52 -22.33 -34.88
CA MET A 1 -28.51 -21.28 -34.70
C MET A 1 -28.03 -20.85 -36.09
N CYS A 2 -28.04 -19.54 -36.43
CA CYS A 2 -27.55 -19.00 -37.71
C CYS A 2 -26.04 -19.25 -37.81
N THR A 3 -25.53 -19.43 -39.07
CA THR A 3 -24.11 -19.69 -39.33
C THR A 3 -23.18 -18.61 -38.70
N ALA A 4 -23.59 -17.33 -38.77
CA ALA A 4 -22.84 -16.21 -38.23
C ALA A 4 -22.68 -16.32 -36.71
N ILE A 5 -23.74 -16.63 -35.96
CA ILE A 5 -23.71 -16.82 -34.49
C ILE A 5 -22.86 -18.04 -34.14
N ARG A 6 -22.91 -19.12 -34.93
CA ARG A 6 -22.09 -20.31 -34.66
C ARG A 6 -20.60 -20.03 -34.86
N ASN A 7 -20.22 -19.26 -35.87
CA ASN A 7 -18.82 -18.87 -36.09
C ASN A 7 -18.32 -17.96 -34.96
N MET A 8 -19.13 -16.99 -34.56
CA MET A 8 -18.80 -16.10 -33.44
C MET A 8 -18.65 -16.89 -32.12
N TYR A 9 -19.58 -17.76 -31.78
CA TYR A 9 -19.51 -18.62 -30.61
C TYR A 9 -18.19 -19.43 -30.52
N ARG A 10 -17.74 -19.98 -31.68
CA ARG A 10 -16.49 -20.75 -31.74
C ARG A 10 -15.25 -19.91 -31.46
N SER A 11 -15.27 -18.61 -31.76
CA SER A 11 -14.16 -17.69 -31.56
C SER A 11 -14.15 -17.07 -30.15
N ILE A 12 -15.22 -17.25 -29.35
CA ILE A 12 -15.28 -16.75 -27.96
C ILE A 12 -14.52 -17.69 -27.05
N ASP A 13 -13.81 -17.09 -26.06
CA ASP A 13 -13.14 -17.82 -24.99
C ASP A 13 -14.14 -18.77 -24.30
N HIS A 14 -13.68 -19.98 -23.98
CA HIS A 14 -14.53 -21.02 -23.39
C HIS A 14 -15.19 -20.58 -22.07
N VAL A 15 -14.54 -19.74 -21.29
CA VAL A 15 -15.07 -19.19 -20.02
C VAL A 15 -16.25 -18.24 -20.26
N ASP A 16 -16.25 -17.51 -21.38
CA ASP A 16 -17.28 -16.51 -21.69
C ASP A 16 -18.43 -17.05 -22.55
N ARG A 17 -18.36 -18.31 -22.99
CA ARG A 17 -19.40 -18.92 -23.86
C ARG A 17 -20.76 -19.01 -23.21
N GLU A 18 -20.84 -19.32 -21.94
CA GLU A 18 -22.09 -19.39 -21.19
C GLU A 18 -22.75 -18.01 -21.16
N ARG A 19 -22.00 -16.98 -20.74
CA ARG A 19 -22.47 -15.59 -20.72
C ARG A 19 -22.98 -15.11 -22.09
N PHE A 20 -22.28 -15.47 -23.15
CA PHE A 20 -22.69 -15.16 -24.51
C PHE A 20 -24.05 -15.82 -24.88
N MET A 21 -24.25 -17.08 -24.55
CA MET A 21 -25.49 -17.80 -24.80
C MET A 21 -26.65 -17.29 -23.97
N ASP A 22 -26.42 -16.99 -22.69
CA ASP A 22 -27.44 -16.44 -21.80
C ASP A 22 -27.93 -15.07 -22.28
N THR A 23 -27.02 -14.24 -22.80
CA THR A 23 -27.40 -12.95 -23.40
C THR A 23 -28.34 -13.14 -24.59
N PHE A 24 -28.11 -14.12 -25.44
CA PHE A 24 -29.04 -14.45 -26.55
C PHE A 24 -30.36 -14.98 -26.03
N ALA A 25 -30.38 -15.88 -25.10
CA ALA A 25 -31.59 -16.44 -24.48
C ALA A 25 -32.45 -15.32 -23.86
N GLN A 26 -31.83 -14.44 -23.08
CA GLN A 26 -32.50 -13.30 -22.47
C GLN A 26 -33.16 -12.37 -23.49
N VAL A 27 -32.49 -12.09 -24.62
CA VAL A 27 -33.03 -11.22 -25.68
C VAL A 27 -34.22 -11.85 -26.32
N VAL A 28 -34.21 -13.16 -26.53
CA VAL A 28 -35.33 -13.91 -27.18
C VAL A 28 -36.50 -14.02 -26.22
N GLU A 29 -36.28 -14.44 -25.00
CA GLU A 29 -37.32 -14.69 -24.00
C GLU A 29 -38.07 -13.41 -23.63
N ASN A 30 -37.30 -12.32 -23.36
CA ASN A 30 -37.86 -11.07 -22.91
C ASN A 30 -38.22 -10.11 -24.06
N GLN A 31 -37.94 -10.48 -25.32
CA GLN A 31 -38.10 -9.61 -26.48
C GLN A 31 -37.50 -8.22 -26.29
N SER A 32 -36.31 -8.15 -25.71
CA SER A 32 -35.67 -6.96 -25.20
C SER A 32 -34.30 -6.66 -25.90
N THR A 33 -33.55 -5.76 -25.28
CA THR A 33 -32.15 -5.49 -25.60
C THR A 33 -31.29 -6.01 -24.43
N ALA A 34 -30.18 -6.67 -24.77
CA ALA A 34 -29.17 -7.04 -23.79
C ALA A 34 -27.76 -6.84 -24.35
N GLU A 35 -26.79 -6.73 -23.46
CA GLU A 35 -25.38 -6.60 -23.82
C GLU A 35 -24.50 -7.50 -22.95
N CYS A 36 -23.38 -7.93 -23.51
CA CYS A 36 -22.35 -8.61 -22.77
C CYS A 36 -20.96 -8.25 -23.32
N GLU A 37 -19.98 -8.39 -22.46
CA GLU A 37 -18.56 -8.26 -22.81
C GLU A 37 -17.92 -9.64 -22.70
N VAL A 38 -17.25 -10.06 -23.77
CA VAL A 38 -16.63 -11.38 -23.86
C VAL A 38 -15.28 -11.30 -24.56
N LYS A 39 -14.37 -12.19 -24.16
CA LYS A 39 -13.09 -12.36 -24.82
C LYS A 39 -13.25 -13.20 -26.09
N ARG A 40 -12.60 -12.81 -27.15
CA ARG A 40 -12.65 -13.46 -28.45
C ARG A 40 -11.26 -13.64 -29.04
N PHE A 41 -11.05 -14.76 -29.73
CA PHE A 41 -9.85 -15.03 -30.52
C PHE A 41 -10.10 -14.68 -31.99
N LEU A 42 -9.24 -13.88 -32.60
CA LEU A 42 -9.20 -13.63 -34.02
C LEU A 42 -8.54 -14.81 -34.75
N GLU A 43 -8.72 -14.89 -36.07
CA GLU A 43 -8.06 -15.91 -36.90
C GLU A 43 -6.53 -15.85 -36.84
N SER A 44 -5.98 -14.69 -36.56
CA SER A 44 -4.54 -14.48 -36.28
C SER A 44 -4.05 -15.07 -34.96
N GLY A 45 -4.94 -15.60 -34.12
CA GLY A 45 -4.64 -16.03 -32.75
C GLY A 45 -4.62 -14.90 -31.73
N ARG A 46 -4.79 -13.64 -32.12
CA ARG A 46 -4.84 -12.49 -31.23
C ARG A 46 -6.13 -12.50 -30.39
N GLU A 47 -5.98 -12.28 -29.10
CA GLU A 47 -7.11 -12.06 -28.18
C GLU A 47 -7.58 -10.61 -28.24
N ILE A 48 -8.90 -10.42 -28.28
CA ILE A 48 -9.56 -9.12 -28.15
C ILE A 48 -10.75 -9.22 -27.21
N TRP A 49 -11.07 -8.10 -26.57
CA TRP A 49 -12.32 -7.94 -25.84
C TRP A 49 -13.36 -7.29 -26.75
N ILE A 50 -14.53 -7.89 -26.83
CA ILE A 50 -15.66 -7.33 -27.59
C ILE A 50 -16.84 -7.07 -26.67
N LYS A 51 -17.51 -5.94 -26.91
CA LYS A 51 -18.83 -5.62 -26.35
C LYS A 51 -19.86 -5.95 -27.40
N LEU A 52 -20.72 -6.92 -27.10
CA LEU A 52 -21.83 -7.34 -27.95
C LEU A 52 -23.10 -6.72 -27.44
N ARG A 53 -23.83 -6.00 -28.29
CA ARG A 53 -25.16 -5.46 -28.02
C ARG A 53 -26.16 -6.12 -28.93
N LEU A 54 -27.19 -6.73 -28.37
CA LEU A 54 -28.23 -7.46 -29.08
C LEU A 54 -29.59 -6.82 -28.83
N LYS A 55 -30.40 -6.71 -29.90
CA LYS A 55 -31.77 -6.18 -29.81
C LYS A 55 -32.73 -7.11 -30.55
N TYR A 56 -33.78 -7.51 -29.85
CA TYR A 56 -34.88 -8.21 -30.47
C TYR A 56 -35.63 -7.28 -31.46
N ILE A 57 -35.90 -7.75 -32.66
CA ILE A 57 -36.62 -6.99 -33.67
C ILE A 57 -38.05 -7.53 -33.81
N ASN A 58 -38.18 -8.77 -34.26
CA ASN A 58 -39.50 -9.44 -34.44
C ASN A 58 -39.33 -10.95 -34.58
N ARG A 59 -40.46 -11.62 -34.78
CA ARG A 59 -40.54 -13.05 -35.15
C ARG A 59 -41.16 -13.21 -36.55
N VAL A 60 -40.55 -14.04 -37.37
CA VAL A 60 -41.06 -14.38 -38.71
C VAL A 60 -41.16 -15.91 -38.77
N GLY A 61 -42.38 -16.43 -38.73
CA GLY A 61 -42.64 -17.87 -38.59
C GLY A 61 -42.03 -18.38 -37.29
N ASP A 62 -41.18 -19.41 -37.35
CA ASP A 62 -40.48 -19.98 -36.21
C ASP A 62 -39.09 -19.36 -35.95
N ARG A 63 -38.75 -18.24 -36.62
CA ARG A 63 -37.45 -17.60 -36.50
C ARG A 63 -37.56 -16.27 -35.81
N HIS A 64 -36.73 -16.08 -34.76
CA HIS A 64 -36.53 -14.79 -34.11
C HIS A 64 -35.51 -13.97 -34.91
N ILE A 65 -35.82 -12.71 -35.18
CA ILE A 65 -34.92 -11.74 -35.82
C ILE A 65 -34.29 -10.88 -34.74
N ILE A 66 -32.95 -10.95 -34.64
CA ILE A 66 -32.16 -10.19 -33.67
C ILE A 66 -31.15 -9.36 -34.45
N PHE A 67 -31.06 -8.08 -34.11
CA PHE A 67 -30.01 -7.20 -34.59
C PHE A 67 -28.90 -7.19 -33.55
N GLY A 68 -27.63 -7.23 -34.00
CA GLY A 68 -26.47 -7.15 -33.07
C GLY A 68 -25.39 -6.25 -33.64
N CYS A 69 -24.70 -5.52 -32.76
CA CYS A 69 -23.46 -4.83 -33.07
C CYS A 69 -22.36 -5.27 -32.11
N ILE A 70 -21.15 -5.17 -32.60
CA ILE A 70 -19.94 -5.60 -31.90
C ILE A 70 -18.96 -4.44 -31.93
N ASP A 71 -18.49 -4.02 -30.74
CA ASP A 71 -17.45 -3.04 -30.58
C ASP A 71 -16.19 -3.73 -30.02
N ASP A 72 -15.02 -3.42 -30.57
CA ASP A 72 -13.74 -3.81 -29.96
C ASP A 72 -13.44 -2.84 -28.81
N ILE A 73 -13.42 -3.37 -27.59
CA ILE A 73 -13.18 -2.62 -26.36
C ILE A 73 -11.81 -2.96 -25.73
N THR A 74 -10.91 -3.60 -26.50
CA THR A 74 -9.61 -4.04 -26.00
C THR A 74 -8.80 -2.89 -25.45
N ALA A 75 -8.63 -1.82 -26.25
CA ALA A 75 -7.85 -0.66 -25.82
C ALA A 75 -8.46 0.07 -24.61
N GLN A 76 -9.80 0.14 -24.55
CA GLN A 76 -10.49 0.73 -23.40
C GLN A 76 -10.24 -0.08 -22.13
N ARG A 77 -10.34 -1.41 -22.19
CA ARG A 77 -10.07 -2.30 -21.03
C ARG A 77 -8.62 -2.28 -20.59
N GLU A 78 -7.68 -2.19 -21.52
CA GLU A 78 -6.26 -2.04 -21.20
C GLU A 78 -6.02 -0.74 -20.43
N MET A 79 -6.60 0.38 -20.87
CA MET A 79 -6.51 1.67 -20.20
C MET A 79 -7.17 1.65 -18.82
N ASP A 80 -8.37 1.06 -18.68
CA ASP A 80 -9.06 0.94 -17.40
C ASP A 80 -8.26 0.08 -16.40
N ASN A 81 -7.62 -0.99 -16.86
CA ASN A 81 -6.75 -1.83 -16.04
C ASN A 81 -5.47 -1.10 -15.60
N GLU A 82 -4.85 -0.32 -16.49
CA GLU A 82 -3.70 0.51 -16.13
C GLU A 82 -4.11 1.58 -15.11
N LEU A 83 -5.22 2.26 -15.34
CA LEU A 83 -5.74 3.26 -14.40
C LEU A 83 -6.04 2.64 -13.02
N ALA A 84 -6.61 1.43 -12.99
CA ALA A 84 -6.86 0.70 -11.75
C ALA A 84 -5.55 0.36 -11.02
N LYS A 85 -4.50 -0.05 -11.75
CA LYS A 85 -3.16 -0.29 -11.17
C LYS A 85 -2.55 1.00 -10.58
N TYR A 86 -2.65 2.11 -11.31
CA TYR A 86 -2.17 3.41 -10.82
C TYR A 86 -2.93 3.86 -9.56
N ARG A 87 -4.25 3.70 -9.53
CA ARG A 87 -5.06 4.01 -8.34
C ARG A 87 -4.69 3.15 -7.14
N LEU A 88 -4.45 1.86 -7.37
CA LEU A 88 -4.02 0.94 -6.31
C LEU A 88 -2.64 1.35 -5.78
N ALA A 89 -1.69 1.66 -6.66
CA ALA A 89 -0.36 2.13 -6.27
C ALA A 89 -0.41 3.45 -5.48
N LEU A 90 -1.25 4.42 -5.90
CA LEU A 90 -1.45 5.67 -5.15
C LEU A 90 -2.09 5.42 -3.78
N MET A 91 -3.07 4.50 -3.68
CA MET A 91 -3.64 4.12 -2.38
C MET A 91 -2.62 3.41 -1.48
N GLU A 92 -1.71 2.62 -2.04
CA GLU A 92 -0.61 2.01 -1.29
C GLU A 92 0.42 3.05 -0.82
N GLU A 93 0.66 4.12 -1.59
CA GLU A 93 1.49 5.26 -1.16
C GLU A 93 0.81 6.08 -0.06
N GLU A 94 -0.48 6.37 -0.13
CA GLU A 94 -1.23 7.05 0.94
C GLU A 94 -1.34 6.22 2.23
N VAL A 95 -1.39 4.88 2.12
CA VAL A 95 -1.40 3.97 3.29
C VAL A 95 0.00 3.84 3.90
N ASN A 96 1.06 4.24 3.19
CA ASN A 96 2.45 4.13 3.62
C ASN A 96 3.02 5.48 4.05
N GLU A 97 2.20 6.35 4.64
CA GLU A 97 2.68 7.55 5.33
C GLU A 97 3.59 7.11 6.48
N LYS A 98 4.89 7.34 6.31
CA LYS A 98 5.88 7.00 7.33
C LYS A 98 5.57 7.72 8.62
N THR A 99 5.43 6.99 9.71
CA THR A 99 5.12 7.57 11.02
C THR A 99 6.35 7.56 11.91
N MET A 100 6.69 8.71 12.47
CA MET A 100 7.79 8.89 13.40
C MET A 100 7.27 9.34 14.76
N LEU A 101 7.72 8.69 15.85
CA LEU A 101 7.45 9.10 17.21
C LEU A 101 8.67 9.87 17.77
N VAL A 102 8.47 11.11 18.14
CA VAL A 102 9.47 11.98 18.76
C VAL A 102 9.19 12.04 20.26
N VAL A 103 10.16 11.60 21.06
CA VAL A 103 10.04 11.51 22.52
C VAL A 103 11.13 12.38 23.18
N ASP A 104 10.75 13.51 23.77
CA ASP A 104 11.64 14.48 24.42
C ASP A 104 10.78 15.30 25.38
N ASP A 105 11.23 15.57 26.60
CA ASP A 105 10.47 16.33 27.60
C ASP A 105 10.33 17.83 27.25
N MET A 106 11.27 18.34 26.45
CA MET A 106 11.26 19.73 26.00
C MET A 106 10.45 19.92 24.71
N GLU A 107 9.35 20.65 24.78
CA GLU A 107 8.50 20.98 23.61
C GLU A 107 9.30 21.62 22.48
N ILE A 108 10.28 22.49 22.79
CA ILE A 108 11.11 23.15 21.77
C ILE A 108 11.94 22.15 20.95
N ASN A 109 12.40 21.06 21.57
CA ASN A 109 13.13 20.00 20.87
C ASN A 109 12.19 19.22 19.95
N ARG A 110 10.99 18.86 20.46
CA ARG A 110 9.97 18.17 19.65
C ARG A 110 9.55 18.99 18.45
N ALA A 111 9.25 20.30 18.65
CA ALA A 111 8.89 21.21 17.56
C ALA A 111 10.03 21.37 16.53
N SER A 112 11.28 21.40 16.99
CA SER A 112 12.43 21.48 16.07
C SER A 112 12.57 20.22 15.21
N LEU A 113 12.39 19.03 15.79
CA LEU A 113 12.44 17.76 15.06
C LEU A 113 11.23 17.59 14.14
N GLU A 114 10.04 18.00 14.58
CA GLU A 114 8.85 18.04 13.73
C GLU A 114 9.09 18.89 12.49
N SER A 115 9.59 20.13 12.63
CA SER A 115 9.89 21.01 11.51
C SER A 115 10.91 20.45 10.51
N ILE A 116 11.81 19.56 10.96
CA ILE A 116 12.78 18.88 10.08
C ILE A 116 12.10 17.76 9.27
N PHE A 117 11.11 17.07 9.85
CA PHE A 117 10.60 15.82 9.30
C PHE A 117 9.13 15.85 8.86
N GLU A 118 8.34 16.90 9.15
CA GLU A 118 6.90 17.00 8.83
C GLU A 118 6.55 16.83 7.35
N THR A 119 7.52 17.07 6.45
CA THR A 119 7.31 16.89 5.01
C THR A 119 7.34 15.41 4.59
N ASP A 120 8.14 14.58 5.29
CA ASP A 120 8.43 13.20 4.90
C ASP A 120 7.77 12.18 5.85
N TYR A 121 7.33 12.62 7.04
CA TYR A 121 6.81 11.77 8.10
C TYR A 121 5.59 12.40 8.77
N ARG A 122 4.63 11.55 9.11
CA ARG A 122 3.63 11.89 10.11
C ARG A 122 4.29 11.86 11.48
N ILE A 123 4.32 12.99 12.18
CA ILE A 123 4.99 13.12 13.48
C ILE A 123 4.00 12.91 14.61
N LEU A 124 4.35 11.99 15.52
CA LEU A 124 3.72 11.81 16.82
C LEU A 124 4.68 12.31 17.89
N GLN A 125 4.17 12.91 18.96
CA GLN A 125 5.00 13.50 20.01
C GLN A 125 4.64 12.93 21.36
N ALA A 126 5.65 12.67 22.20
CA ALA A 126 5.53 12.27 23.58
C ALA A 126 6.50 13.06 24.46
N GLY A 127 6.09 13.41 25.67
CA GLY A 127 6.92 14.13 26.65
C GLY A 127 7.75 13.23 27.56
N ASP A 128 7.46 11.93 27.61
CA ASP A 128 8.18 10.93 28.38
C ASP A 128 7.98 9.51 27.83
N GLY A 129 8.63 8.51 28.43
CA GLY A 129 8.56 7.13 28.00
C GLY A 129 7.19 6.47 28.23
N GLU A 130 6.44 6.86 29.28
CA GLU A 130 5.10 6.32 29.53
C GLU A 130 4.10 6.79 28.47
N GLU A 131 4.16 8.07 28.13
CA GLU A 131 3.36 8.64 27.05
C GLU A 131 3.71 7.99 25.69
N ALA A 132 5.01 7.76 25.44
CA ALA A 132 5.47 7.09 24.24
C ALA A 132 4.89 5.67 24.10
N LEU A 133 4.90 4.87 25.18
CA LEU A 133 4.31 3.52 25.19
C LEU A 133 2.79 3.58 24.92
N ARG A 134 2.08 4.52 25.50
CA ARG A 134 0.63 4.72 25.29
C ARG A 134 0.33 5.07 23.85
N ILE A 135 1.07 6.00 23.25
CA ILE A 135 0.93 6.38 21.85
C ILE A 135 1.20 5.18 20.92
N LEU A 136 2.23 4.39 21.19
CA LEU A 136 2.52 3.17 20.44
C LEU A 136 1.35 2.18 20.46
N GLU A 137 0.70 2.00 21.60
CA GLU A 137 -0.47 1.14 21.74
C GLU A 137 -1.68 1.72 20.98
N GLU A 138 -1.98 3.01 21.11
CA GLU A 138 -3.05 3.72 20.40
C GLU A 138 -2.90 3.61 18.88
N GLN A 139 -1.66 3.65 18.37
CA GLN A 139 -1.34 3.48 16.97
C GLN A 139 -1.24 2.00 16.53
N ASN A 140 -1.62 1.05 17.38
CA ASN A 140 -1.46 -0.38 17.12
C ASN A 140 -0.02 -0.76 16.70
N TYR A 141 0.96 -0.09 17.28
CA TYR A 141 2.40 -0.26 17.02
C TYR A 141 2.84 0.01 15.58
N LYS A 142 2.01 0.74 14.82
CA LYS A 142 2.31 1.16 13.43
C LYS A 142 3.11 2.47 13.44
N VAL A 143 4.32 2.40 13.95
CA VAL A 143 5.31 3.47 13.96
C VAL A 143 6.56 2.94 13.28
N ASP A 144 7.13 3.72 12.38
CA ASP A 144 8.26 3.29 11.55
C ASP A 144 9.60 3.62 12.17
N MET A 145 9.66 4.63 13.04
CA MET A 145 10.88 5.07 13.72
C MET A 145 10.55 5.84 14.99
N ILE A 146 11.44 5.74 15.97
CA ILE A 146 11.37 6.50 17.21
C ILE A 146 12.65 7.35 17.35
N LEU A 147 12.48 8.66 17.59
CA LEU A 147 13.54 9.55 18.06
C LEU A 147 13.36 9.71 19.57
N LEU A 148 14.35 9.33 20.39
CA LEU A 148 14.21 9.18 21.84
C LEU A 148 15.28 9.95 22.58
N ASP A 149 14.88 10.92 23.39
CA ASP A 149 15.78 11.51 24.41
C ASP A 149 16.03 10.50 25.55
N LEU A 150 17.27 10.43 26.01
CA LEU A 150 17.62 9.60 27.16
C LEU A 150 17.27 10.27 28.50
N MET A 151 17.36 11.58 28.54
CA MET A 151 17.29 12.35 29.77
C MET A 151 15.94 13.07 29.88
N MET A 152 14.95 12.36 30.41
CA MET A 152 13.60 12.88 30.62
C MET A 152 13.16 12.60 32.08
N PRO A 153 12.31 13.44 32.68
CA PRO A 153 11.66 13.14 33.96
C PRO A 153 10.66 11.97 33.79
N GLY A 154 10.35 11.28 34.87
CA GLY A 154 9.46 10.11 34.84
C GLY A 154 10.14 8.90 34.24
N MET A 155 9.50 8.25 33.25
CA MET A 155 10.13 7.17 32.51
C MET A 155 11.14 7.76 31.52
N ASN A 156 12.41 7.68 31.86
CA ASN A 156 13.50 8.13 31.00
C ASN A 156 13.74 7.20 29.80
N GLY A 157 14.56 7.64 28.84
CA GLY A 157 14.80 6.88 27.60
C GLY A 157 15.50 5.53 27.84
N GLN A 158 16.32 5.39 28.88
CA GLN A 158 16.96 4.11 29.24
C GLN A 158 15.91 3.08 29.68
N THR A 159 14.99 3.48 30.54
CA THR A 159 13.90 2.64 31.03
C THR A 159 12.99 2.26 29.85
N PHE A 160 12.64 3.21 28.98
CA PHE A 160 11.88 2.92 27.76
C PHE A 160 12.57 1.87 26.87
N MET A 161 13.89 1.98 26.68
CA MET A 161 14.65 1.01 25.88
C MET A 161 14.71 -0.39 26.53
N GLN A 162 14.65 -0.48 27.85
CA GLN A 162 14.54 -1.75 28.59
C GLN A 162 13.15 -2.38 28.37
N GLU A 163 12.09 -1.60 28.53
CA GLU A 163 10.71 -2.07 28.23
C GLU A 163 10.56 -2.52 26.77
N ARG A 164 11.13 -1.76 25.82
CA ARG A 164 11.16 -2.13 24.42
C ARG A 164 11.77 -3.51 24.16
N LYS A 165 12.86 -3.88 24.87
CA LYS A 165 13.51 -5.20 24.73
C LYS A 165 12.59 -6.35 25.16
N ASN A 166 11.65 -6.09 26.05
CA ASN A 166 10.72 -7.08 26.59
C ASN A 166 9.42 -7.20 25.77
N ASP A 167 9.15 -6.25 24.87
CA ASP A 167 7.93 -6.26 24.05
C ASP A 167 8.23 -6.53 22.57
N PRO A 168 7.89 -7.74 22.06
CA PRO A 168 8.11 -8.10 20.65
C PRO A 168 7.42 -7.15 19.64
N ARG A 169 6.36 -6.44 20.05
CA ARG A 169 5.59 -5.53 19.18
C ARG A 169 6.38 -4.28 18.83
N ILE A 170 7.24 -3.80 19.73
CA ILE A 170 8.06 -2.59 19.56
C ILE A 170 9.54 -2.90 19.35
N LEU A 171 9.97 -4.13 19.58
CA LEU A 171 11.38 -4.53 19.50
C LEU A 171 12.01 -4.22 18.13
N ASN A 172 11.24 -4.37 17.05
CA ASN A 172 11.70 -4.19 15.68
C ASN A 172 11.54 -2.76 15.15
N ILE A 173 10.95 -1.84 15.92
CA ILE A 173 10.88 -0.42 15.54
C ILE A 173 12.28 0.17 15.74
N PRO A 174 12.93 0.75 14.73
CA PRO A 174 14.23 1.37 14.88
C PRO A 174 14.16 2.60 15.81
N VAL A 175 15.11 2.71 16.71
CA VAL A 175 15.23 3.83 17.65
C VAL A 175 16.53 4.57 17.39
N VAL A 176 16.43 5.88 17.18
CA VAL A 176 17.57 6.80 17.16
C VAL A 176 17.57 7.56 18.49
N ILE A 177 18.63 7.39 19.24
CA ILE A 177 18.76 8.07 20.53
C ILE A 177 19.25 9.50 20.34
N ILE A 178 18.68 10.41 21.11
CA ILE A 178 19.08 11.80 21.16
C ILE A 178 19.74 12.04 22.52
N THR A 179 20.92 12.65 22.54
CA THR A 179 21.68 12.87 23.77
C THR A 179 22.35 14.24 23.74
N ALA A 180 22.49 14.84 24.94
CA ALA A 180 23.32 16.03 25.15
C ALA A 180 24.79 15.67 25.37
N ASP A 181 25.13 14.40 25.59
CA ASP A 181 26.46 13.93 25.96
C ASP A 181 27.09 13.17 24.77
N ASP A 182 28.26 13.65 24.33
CA ASP A 182 29.07 13.08 23.28
C ASP A 182 30.24 12.22 23.74
N THR A 183 30.22 11.81 25.03
CA THR A 183 31.28 10.98 25.57
C THR A 183 31.26 9.56 24.96
N THR A 184 32.46 8.93 24.98
CA THR A 184 32.59 7.54 24.51
C THR A 184 31.74 6.59 25.34
N GLU A 185 31.60 6.85 26.64
CA GLU A 185 30.77 6.07 27.56
C GLU A 185 29.30 6.10 27.14
N GLN A 186 28.80 7.27 26.76
CA GLN A 186 27.41 7.43 26.31
C GLN A 186 27.18 6.75 24.97
N GLN A 187 28.14 6.79 24.07
CA GLN A 187 28.07 6.09 22.78
C GLN A 187 28.01 4.57 22.97
N VAL A 188 28.83 4.02 23.86
CA VAL A 188 28.82 2.59 24.21
C VAL A 188 27.48 2.20 24.81
N LEU A 189 26.97 2.96 25.77
CA LEU A 189 25.68 2.74 26.43
C LEU A 189 24.54 2.71 25.37
N THR A 190 24.55 3.64 24.43
CA THR A 190 23.55 3.70 23.37
C THR A 190 23.52 2.43 22.52
N MET A 191 24.69 1.89 22.17
CA MET A 191 24.80 0.63 21.44
C MET A 191 24.33 -0.57 22.28
N GLU A 192 24.67 -0.64 23.56
CA GLU A 192 24.23 -1.71 24.47
C GLU A 192 22.71 -1.70 24.69
N LEU A 193 22.10 -0.53 24.69
CA LEU A 193 20.65 -0.38 24.71
C LEU A 193 19.96 -0.91 23.45
N GLY A 194 20.71 -1.11 22.35
CA GLY A 194 20.19 -1.60 21.10
C GLY A 194 19.55 -0.52 20.23
N ALA A 195 20.04 0.71 20.33
CA ALA A 195 19.67 1.79 19.42
C ALA A 195 20.19 1.53 18.01
N SER A 196 19.51 2.06 17.02
CA SER A 196 19.90 1.95 15.60
C SER A 196 20.97 2.99 15.23
N ASP A 197 20.93 4.16 15.87
CA ASP A 197 21.91 5.24 15.78
C ASP A 197 21.71 6.22 16.94
N TYR A 198 22.56 7.26 17.03
CA TYR A 198 22.40 8.35 18.00
C TYR A 198 22.65 9.72 17.37
N ILE A 199 22.09 10.77 17.95
CA ILE A 199 22.22 12.18 17.55
C ILE A 199 22.61 12.99 18.79
N VAL A 200 23.62 13.86 18.64
CA VAL A 200 24.07 14.75 19.69
C VAL A 200 23.39 16.12 19.57
N LYS A 201 22.89 16.65 20.70
CA LYS A 201 22.39 18.03 20.80
C LYS A 201 23.57 19.01 20.88
N PRO A 202 23.50 20.21 20.24
CA PRO A 202 22.37 20.78 19.53
C PRO A 202 22.19 20.16 18.12
N PHE A 203 20.94 20.16 17.63
CA PHE A 203 20.61 19.59 16.33
C PHE A 203 21.18 20.41 15.16
N ILE A 204 21.83 19.70 14.25
CA ILE A 204 22.18 20.21 12.93
C ILE A 204 21.26 19.49 11.94
N PRO A 205 20.27 20.17 11.32
CA PRO A 205 19.22 19.54 10.51
C PRO A 205 19.76 18.57 9.46
N GLU A 206 20.83 18.93 8.76
CA GLU A 206 21.43 18.11 7.70
C GLU A 206 22.02 16.79 8.27
N ILE A 207 22.59 16.83 9.47
CA ILE A 207 23.15 15.65 10.15
C ILE A 207 22.02 14.75 10.63
N VAL A 208 21.01 15.34 11.26
CA VAL A 208 19.83 14.60 11.78
C VAL A 208 19.12 13.89 10.62
N THR A 209 18.80 14.60 9.55
CA THR A 209 18.15 14.04 8.36
C THR A 209 18.96 12.88 7.76
N ARG A 210 20.29 13.06 7.64
CA ARG A 210 21.15 12.01 7.08
C ARG A 210 21.22 10.75 7.92
N ARG A 211 21.29 10.89 9.26
CA ARG A 211 21.31 9.75 10.20
C ARG A 211 19.99 8.98 10.17
N VAL A 212 18.87 9.70 10.23
CA VAL A 212 17.52 9.12 10.12
C VAL A 212 17.37 8.38 8.80
N GLN A 213 17.80 8.96 7.67
CA GLN A 213 17.74 8.32 6.37
C GLN A 213 18.59 7.03 6.31
N ASN A 214 19.79 7.04 6.87
CA ASN A 214 20.66 5.84 6.93
C ASN A 214 20.00 4.71 7.72
N VAL A 215 19.36 5.02 8.85
CA VAL A 215 18.62 4.05 9.67
C VAL A 215 17.42 3.51 8.90
N TRP A 216 16.68 4.37 8.23
CA TRP A 216 15.56 3.99 7.39
C TRP A 216 15.96 2.99 6.30
N ASP A 217 16.99 3.33 5.52
CA ASP A 217 17.49 2.50 4.41
C ASP A 217 18.02 1.15 4.90
N SER A 218 18.69 1.15 6.04
CA SER A 218 19.18 -0.09 6.68
C SER A 218 18.03 -1.01 7.13
N THR A 219 17.00 -0.42 7.75
CA THR A 219 15.83 -1.16 8.24
C THR A 219 15.01 -1.74 7.08
N ARG A 220 14.81 -0.96 6.02
CA ARG A 220 14.10 -1.40 4.83
C ARG A 220 14.80 -2.58 4.17
N ARG A 221 16.10 -2.51 3.96
CA ARG A 221 16.91 -3.62 3.40
C ARG A 221 16.81 -4.90 4.23
N LYS A 222 16.81 -4.79 5.56
CA LYS A 222 16.63 -5.95 6.45
C LYS A 222 15.25 -6.60 6.28
N LYS A 223 14.19 -5.80 6.16
CA LYS A 223 12.82 -6.30 5.94
C LYS A 223 12.69 -7.01 4.59
N GLU A 224 13.26 -6.46 3.52
CA GLU A 224 13.26 -7.04 2.17
C GLU A 224 13.95 -8.41 2.14
N VAL A 225 15.14 -8.53 2.73
CA VAL A 225 15.90 -9.80 2.82
C VAL A 225 15.13 -10.88 3.62
N LEU A 226 14.47 -10.50 4.70
CA LEU A 226 13.66 -11.44 5.50
C LEU A 226 12.43 -11.95 4.74
N GLN A 227 11.80 -11.13 3.91
CA GLN A 227 10.65 -11.54 3.09
C GLN A 227 11.04 -12.46 1.93
N GLU A 228 12.23 -12.29 1.36
CA GLU A 228 12.76 -13.17 0.30
C GLU A 228 13.09 -14.58 0.83
N HIS A 229 13.49 -14.72 2.09
CA HIS A 229 13.83 -16.02 2.70
C HIS A 229 12.59 -16.80 3.23
N GLN A 230 11.40 -16.19 3.20
CA GLN A 230 10.14 -16.83 3.62
C GLN A 230 9.27 -17.29 2.43
N LYS A 231 9.74 -17.10 1.21
CA LYS A 231 9.10 -17.60 -0.03
C LYS A 231 9.77 -18.85 -0.53
#